data_fede24e807a1897457c47c21e87a582c
#
_entry.id   fede24e807a1897457c47c21e87a582c
#
_cell.length_a   1.000
_cell.length_b   1.000
_cell.length_c   1.000
_cell.angle_alpha   90.00
_cell.angle_beta   90.00
_cell.angle_gamma   90.00
#
_symmetry.space_group_name_H-M   'P 1'
#
loop_
_entity.id
_entity.type
_entity.pdbx_description
1 polymer ?
#
loop_
_entity_poly.entity_id
_entity_poly.type
_entity_poly.pdbx_seq_one_letter_code
_entity_poly.pdbx_strand_id
1 'polypeptide(L)'
;RRQRQMCIRDRAMPFPITVMDHPSSRNFPLNGYKGQRGSAGRENIDYTLHKEGINIGYRYFNTVNRPVSYPFGYGLSYTEFSYDNSVVKATGKGFKASIRVKNIGKVAGRESVQLYVSAPAGGLEKPACELKAFAKTKLLQPGESEILIFNVSDYDLASFDESIQSWVSAKGKYIVKFGASIED
;
A
#
# COMPACT_ATOMS: atom_id res chain seq x y z
N ARG A 1 -12.72 -9.24 -25.73
CA ARG A 1 -11.79 -9.62 -24.65
C ARG A 1 -10.94 -8.46 -24.11
N ARG A 2 -10.73 -7.36 -24.84
CA ARG A 2 -9.98 -6.18 -24.37
C ARG A 2 -10.74 -5.27 -23.40
N GLN A 3 -12.07 -5.39 -23.33
CA GLN A 3 -12.91 -4.49 -22.52
C GLN A 3 -12.90 -4.76 -21.01
N ARG A 4 -12.40 -5.90 -20.55
CA ARG A 4 -12.40 -6.25 -19.12
C ARG A 4 -11.25 -5.69 -18.31
N GLN A 5 -10.24 -5.11 -18.93
CA GLN A 5 -9.08 -4.54 -18.24
C GLN A 5 -9.19 -3.04 -17.98
N MET A 6 -10.30 -2.45 -18.39
CA MET A 6 -10.48 -1.02 -18.37
C MET A 6 -11.32 -0.61 -17.18
N CYS A 7 -10.96 0.47 -16.54
CA CYS A 7 -11.70 1.16 -15.48
C CYS A 7 -11.60 0.56 -14.08
N ILE A 8 -10.69 -0.33 -13.83
CA ILE A 8 -10.52 -0.86 -12.50
C ILE A 8 -9.09 -0.64 -12.09
N ARG A 9 -8.86 0.26 -11.16
CA ARG A 9 -7.66 0.25 -10.32
C ARG A 9 -7.81 -0.93 -9.39
N ASP A 10 -7.50 -2.11 -9.89
CA ASP A 10 -7.82 -3.38 -9.27
C ASP A 10 -6.58 -4.13 -8.74
N ARG A 11 -5.41 -3.51 -8.89
CA ARG A 11 -4.17 -4.15 -8.48
C ARG A 11 -3.89 -3.88 -7.01
N ALA A 12 -4.43 -4.74 -6.18
CA ALA A 12 -4.14 -4.75 -4.73
C ALA A 12 -2.79 -5.42 -4.42
N MET A 13 -1.86 -5.43 -5.39
CA MET A 13 -0.49 -5.91 -5.22
C MET A 13 0.43 -5.25 -6.24
N PRO A 14 1.71 -4.99 -5.91
CA PRO A 14 2.71 -4.58 -6.89
C PRO A 14 3.11 -5.77 -7.74
N PHE A 15 3.48 -5.51 -9.00
CA PHE A 15 4.06 -6.49 -9.89
C PHE A 15 5.55 -6.20 -10.05
N PRO A 16 6.44 -7.04 -9.55
CA PRO A 16 7.88 -6.87 -9.74
C PRO A 16 8.26 -6.99 -11.22
N ILE A 17 9.43 -6.48 -11.57
CA ILE A 17 9.96 -6.62 -12.95
C ILE A 17 10.31 -8.09 -13.20
N THR A 18 10.91 -8.76 -12.22
CA THR A 18 11.18 -10.19 -12.26
C THR A 18 10.68 -10.90 -11.01
N VAL A 19 10.42 -12.19 -11.08
CA VAL A 19 10.02 -12.99 -9.90
C VAL A 19 11.06 -12.92 -8.80
N MET A 20 12.35 -12.83 -9.14
CA MET A 20 13.45 -12.77 -8.18
C MET A 20 13.56 -11.44 -7.45
N ASP A 21 12.82 -10.41 -7.88
CA ASP A 21 12.76 -9.12 -7.19
C ASP A 21 11.89 -9.18 -5.94
N HIS A 22 11.01 -10.16 -5.86
CA HIS A 22 10.16 -10.35 -4.70
C HIS A 22 10.99 -10.86 -3.50
N PRO A 23 10.86 -10.28 -2.30
CA PRO A 23 11.66 -10.67 -1.15
C PRO A 23 11.51 -12.15 -0.79
N SER A 24 10.29 -12.70 -0.89
CA SER A 24 10.01 -14.10 -0.61
C SER A 24 10.67 -15.08 -1.59
N SER A 25 11.00 -14.66 -2.82
CA SER A 25 11.66 -15.54 -3.81
C SER A 25 13.02 -16.05 -3.34
N ARG A 26 13.70 -15.29 -2.48
CA ARG A 26 14.97 -15.70 -1.87
C ARG A 26 14.79 -16.76 -0.78
N ASN A 27 13.64 -16.78 -0.16
CA ASN A 27 13.28 -17.67 0.93
C ASN A 27 12.43 -18.85 0.47
N PHE A 28 12.11 -18.91 -0.82
CA PHE A 28 11.41 -20.01 -1.47
C PHE A 28 12.36 -20.68 -2.49
N PRO A 29 13.20 -21.62 -2.07
CA PRO A 29 14.16 -22.26 -2.94
C PRO A 29 13.44 -23.25 -3.87
N LEU A 30 13.63 -23.09 -5.19
CA LEU A 30 13.05 -24.00 -6.20
C LEU A 30 13.55 -25.42 -6.06
N ASN A 31 14.75 -25.63 -5.49
CA ASN A 31 15.40 -26.93 -5.32
C ASN A 31 15.59 -27.33 -3.84
N GLY A 32 14.83 -26.69 -2.94
CA GLY A 32 14.99 -26.89 -1.50
C GLY A 32 16.17 -26.13 -0.89
N TYR A 33 16.34 -26.22 0.42
CA TYR A 33 17.44 -25.59 1.13
C TYR A 33 18.68 -26.46 1.04
N LYS A 34 19.80 -25.87 0.61
CA LYS A 34 21.08 -26.58 0.45
C LYS A 34 21.47 -27.27 1.76
N GLY A 35 21.79 -28.56 1.67
CA GLY A 35 22.18 -29.38 2.82
C GLY A 35 21.04 -29.99 3.62
N GLN A 36 19.78 -29.72 3.26
CA GLN A 36 18.60 -30.33 3.89
C GLN A 36 17.93 -31.29 2.90
N ARG A 37 17.68 -32.51 3.32
CA ARG A 37 16.96 -33.51 2.53
C ARG A 37 15.51 -33.62 2.97
N GLY A 38 14.58 -33.50 2.04
CA GLY A 38 13.18 -33.83 2.27
C GLY A 38 12.94 -35.34 2.35
N SER A 39 11.74 -35.72 2.75
CA SER A 39 11.32 -37.12 2.92
C SER A 39 11.47 -38.02 1.66
N ALA A 40 11.57 -37.43 0.48
CA ALA A 40 11.75 -38.13 -0.79
C ALA A 40 13.21 -38.19 -1.28
N GLY A 41 14.21 -37.89 -0.42
CA GLY A 41 15.63 -37.85 -0.82
C GLY A 41 16.02 -36.65 -1.67
N ARG A 42 15.13 -35.70 -1.87
CA ARG A 42 15.37 -34.37 -2.46
C ARG A 42 15.77 -33.38 -1.39
N GLU A 43 16.37 -32.26 -1.78
CA GLU A 43 16.55 -31.15 -0.86
C GLU A 43 15.18 -30.72 -0.28
N ASN A 44 15.18 -30.32 0.98
CA ASN A 44 13.94 -30.06 1.71
C ASN A 44 13.10 -28.97 1.03
N ILE A 45 11.91 -29.35 0.56
CA ILE A 45 10.89 -28.50 -0.06
C ILE A 45 9.61 -28.47 0.79
N ASP A 46 9.62 -29.08 1.98
CA ASP A 46 8.42 -29.30 2.79
C ASP A 46 8.00 -28.03 3.54
N TYR A 47 8.86 -27.00 3.57
CA TYR A 47 8.56 -25.74 4.23
C TYR A 47 9.21 -24.54 3.53
N THR A 48 8.63 -23.37 3.75
CA THR A 48 9.16 -22.08 3.30
C THR A 48 9.45 -21.21 4.51
N LEU A 49 10.63 -20.59 4.53
CA LEU A 49 10.99 -19.66 5.58
C LEU A 49 10.47 -18.25 5.24
N HIS A 50 9.55 -17.74 6.04
CA HIS A 50 9.06 -16.38 5.93
C HIS A 50 9.95 -15.44 6.77
N LYS A 51 10.94 -14.80 6.11
CA LYS A 51 11.92 -13.88 6.73
C LYS A 51 11.66 -12.42 6.42
N GLU A 52 10.61 -12.14 5.66
CA GLU A 52 10.29 -10.80 5.16
C GLU A 52 9.82 -9.86 6.27
N GLY A 53 9.35 -10.39 7.39
CA GLY A 53 8.79 -9.59 8.48
C GLY A 53 7.62 -8.72 7.98
N ILE A 54 7.67 -7.44 8.31
CA ILE A 54 6.66 -6.45 7.87
C ILE A 54 6.85 -5.99 6.41
N ASN A 55 7.98 -6.33 5.79
CA ASN A 55 8.37 -5.87 4.46
C ASN A 55 7.84 -6.81 3.37
N ILE A 56 6.52 -6.82 3.17
CA ILE A 56 5.82 -7.62 2.16
C ILE A 56 5.17 -6.71 1.12
N GLY A 57 5.16 -7.14 -0.14
CA GLY A 57 4.49 -6.45 -1.23
C GLY A 57 5.00 -5.01 -1.41
N TYR A 58 4.09 -4.04 -1.54
CA TYR A 58 4.46 -2.64 -1.75
C TYR A 58 5.29 -2.06 -0.60
N ARG A 59 5.11 -2.55 0.62
CA ARG A 59 5.90 -2.12 1.78
C ARG A 59 7.38 -2.35 1.54
N TYR A 60 7.73 -3.54 1.01
CA TYR A 60 9.10 -3.86 0.63
C TYR A 60 9.61 -2.95 -0.49
N PHE A 61 8.91 -2.95 -1.64
CA PHE A 61 9.39 -2.24 -2.83
C PHE A 61 9.59 -0.74 -2.58
N ASN A 62 8.67 -0.11 -1.86
CA ASN A 62 8.79 1.31 -1.50
C ASN A 62 9.87 1.57 -0.45
N THR A 63 10.05 0.67 0.53
CA THR A 63 11.07 0.86 1.59
C THR A 63 12.47 0.75 1.02
N VAL A 64 12.72 -0.19 0.10
CA VAL A 64 14.02 -0.37 -0.54
C VAL A 64 14.17 0.42 -1.84
N ASN A 65 13.17 1.23 -2.19
CA ASN A 65 13.11 2.01 -3.43
C ASN A 65 13.40 1.16 -4.69
N ARG A 66 12.78 -0.01 -4.77
CA ARG A 66 12.96 -0.93 -5.88
C ARG A 66 11.86 -0.76 -6.92
N PRO A 67 12.20 -0.55 -8.21
CA PRO A 67 11.20 -0.35 -9.25
C PRO A 67 10.35 -1.61 -9.45
N VAL A 68 9.10 -1.39 -9.82
CA VAL A 68 8.12 -2.43 -10.15
C VAL A 68 7.51 -2.18 -11.52
N SER A 69 7.03 -3.22 -12.18
CA SER A 69 6.32 -3.08 -13.46
C SER A 69 4.99 -2.37 -13.28
N TYR A 70 4.30 -2.62 -12.18
CA TYR A 70 3.06 -1.95 -11.80
C TYR A 70 3.03 -1.76 -10.29
N PRO A 71 2.87 -0.52 -9.80
CA PRO A 71 2.77 -0.25 -8.37
C PRO A 71 1.45 -0.74 -7.77
N PHE A 72 1.42 -0.81 -6.46
CA PHE A 72 0.18 -1.09 -5.72
C PHE A 72 -0.87 -0.01 -6.00
N GLY A 73 -2.09 -0.42 -6.33
CA GLY A 73 -3.18 0.48 -6.70
C GLY A 73 -3.19 0.90 -8.18
N TYR A 74 -2.20 0.48 -8.98
CA TYR A 74 -2.17 0.82 -10.40
C TYR A 74 -3.42 0.34 -11.12
N GLY A 75 -3.93 1.19 -12.01
CA GLY A 75 -5.04 0.88 -12.89
C GLY A 75 -5.26 1.98 -13.90
N LEU A 76 -6.02 1.67 -14.95
CA LEU A 76 -6.40 2.63 -15.98
C LEU A 76 -7.83 3.12 -15.74
N SER A 77 -8.10 4.34 -16.13
CA SER A 77 -9.43 4.93 -16.11
C SER A 77 -9.79 5.50 -17.48
N TYR A 78 -11.08 5.58 -17.81
CA TYR A 78 -11.56 6.25 -19.04
C TYR A 78 -11.62 7.77 -18.88
N THR A 79 -11.40 8.28 -17.67
CA THR A 79 -11.43 9.69 -17.36
C THR A 79 -10.27 10.03 -16.42
N GLU A 80 -10.01 11.30 -16.24
CA GLU A 80 -8.93 11.79 -15.41
C GLU A 80 -9.48 12.49 -14.19
N PHE A 81 -8.77 12.38 -13.06
CA PHE A 81 -9.14 13.01 -11.81
C PHE A 81 -8.02 13.90 -11.30
N SER A 82 -8.37 15.04 -10.74
CA SER A 82 -7.46 15.89 -9.98
C SER A 82 -7.74 15.81 -8.50
N TYR A 83 -6.68 15.96 -7.72
CA TYR A 83 -6.70 15.97 -6.26
C TYR A 83 -6.28 17.34 -5.77
N ASP A 84 -7.11 17.98 -4.98
CA ASP A 84 -6.82 19.29 -4.42
C ASP A 84 -7.42 19.49 -3.01
N ASN A 85 -7.09 20.63 -2.38
CA ASN A 85 -7.61 21.01 -1.05
C ASN A 85 -7.47 19.89 0.00
N SER A 86 -6.29 19.28 0.05
CA SER A 86 -5.97 18.33 1.11
C SER A 86 -5.88 19.03 2.47
N VAL A 87 -6.57 18.51 3.45
CA VAL A 87 -6.54 19.01 4.83
C VAL A 87 -6.34 17.85 5.78
N VAL A 88 -5.38 17.99 6.70
CA VAL A 88 -5.14 17.03 7.78
C VAL A 88 -5.24 17.76 9.11
N LYS A 89 -6.10 17.27 10.00
CA LYS A 89 -6.31 17.82 11.33
C LYS A 89 -6.08 16.73 12.37
N ALA A 90 -5.16 16.97 13.30
CA ALA A 90 -4.99 16.11 14.45
C ALA A 90 -6.26 16.10 15.31
N THR A 91 -6.57 14.97 15.89
CA THR A 91 -7.64 14.77 16.87
C THR A 91 -7.03 14.22 18.15
N GLY A 92 -7.78 14.19 19.25
CA GLY A 92 -7.27 13.62 20.50
C GLY A 92 -6.95 12.13 20.45
N LYS A 93 -7.31 11.43 19.37
CA LYS A 93 -7.12 9.97 19.20
C LYS A 93 -6.76 9.60 17.75
N GLY A 94 -5.83 10.36 17.13
CA GLY A 94 -5.41 10.15 15.75
C GLY A 94 -5.54 11.42 14.90
N PHE A 95 -5.99 11.29 13.66
CA PHE A 95 -6.23 12.45 12.79
C PHE A 95 -7.41 12.21 11.85
N LYS A 96 -7.99 13.32 11.41
CA LYS A 96 -8.98 13.36 10.33
C LYS A 96 -8.35 14.00 9.11
N ALA A 97 -8.47 13.35 7.96
CA ALA A 97 -7.95 13.86 6.71
C ALA A 97 -9.07 13.99 5.68
N SER A 98 -8.97 14.97 4.79
CA SER A 98 -9.89 15.13 3.68
C SER A 98 -9.17 15.56 2.42
N ILE A 99 -9.72 15.20 1.28
CA ILE A 99 -9.23 15.55 -0.06
C ILE A 99 -10.41 15.77 -0.98
N ARG A 100 -10.34 16.80 -1.83
CA ARG A 100 -11.30 16.99 -2.90
C ARG A 100 -10.80 16.28 -4.16
N VAL A 101 -11.67 15.45 -4.73
CA VAL A 101 -11.44 14.74 -5.99
C VAL A 101 -12.38 15.32 -7.02
N LYS A 102 -11.87 15.75 -8.18
CA LYS A 102 -12.63 16.30 -9.28
C LYS A 102 -12.38 15.50 -10.54
N ASN A 103 -13.44 15.16 -11.26
CA ASN A 103 -13.34 14.58 -12.60
C ASN A 103 -13.00 15.72 -13.58
N ILE A 104 -11.78 15.71 -14.13
CA ILE A 104 -11.30 16.69 -15.11
C ILE A 104 -11.34 16.15 -16.54
N GLY A 105 -11.72 14.89 -16.72
CA GLY A 105 -11.85 14.27 -18.03
C GLY A 105 -13.25 14.49 -18.65
N LYS A 106 -13.51 13.79 -19.74
CA LYS A 106 -14.70 13.96 -20.58
C LYS A 106 -15.81 12.94 -20.36
N VAL A 107 -15.54 11.92 -19.56
CA VAL A 107 -16.46 10.79 -19.31
C VAL A 107 -16.74 10.69 -17.82
N ALA A 108 -17.95 10.30 -17.45
CA ALA A 108 -18.29 10.02 -16.06
C ALA A 108 -17.47 8.84 -15.52
N GLY A 109 -16.98 8.97 -14.29
CA GLY A 109 -16.14 7.95 -13.68
C GLY A 109 -16.15 7.99 -12.16
N ARG A 110 -15.55 6.96 -11.58
CA ARG A 110 -15.32 6.85 -10.13
C ARG A 110 -13.84 6.71 -9.86
N GLU A 111 -13.39 7.34 -8.81
CA GLU A 111 -11.99 7.27 -8.36
C GLU A 111 -11.89 6.54 -7.03
N SER A 112 -10.86 5.70 -6.90
CA SER A 112 -10.51 5.03 -5.65
C SER A 112 -9.31 5.71 -5.03
N VAL A 113 -9.55 6.53 -4.02
CA VAL A 113 -8.50 7.29 -3.33
C VAL A 113 -7.95 6.48 -2.17
N GLN A 114 -6.64 6.41 -2.10
CA GLN A 114 -5.88 5.73 -1.06
C GLN A 114 -5.16 6.77 -0.20
N LEU A 115 -5.20 6.57 1.10
CA LEU A 115 -4.48 7.39 2.08
C LEU A 115 -3.33 6.60 2.65
N TYR A 116 -2.12 7.08 2.43
CA TYR A 116 -0.89 6.49 2.93
C TYR A 116 -0.29 7.35 4.03
N VAL A 117 0.34 6.69 4.97
CA VAL A 117 1.02 7.35 6.10
C VAL A 117 2.44 6.84 6.22
N SER A 118 3.39 7.77 6.26
CA SER A 118 4.78 7.51 6.65
C SER A 118 4.94 7.91 8.12
N ALA A 119 5.38 6.96 8.92
CA ALA A 119 5.64 7.20 10.34
C ALA A 119 6.99 7.91 10.54
N PRO A 120 7.19 8.61 11.68
CA PRO A 120 8.48 9.19 12.02
C PRO A 120 9.55 8.10 12.23
N ALA A 121 10.80 8.42 11.89
CA ALA A 121 11.94 7.54 12.15
C ALA A 121 12.28 7.47 13.65
N GLY A 122 13.02 6.43 14.06
CA GLY A 122 13.57 6.32 15.42
C GLY A 122 12.70 5.55 16.41
N GLY A 123 11.79 4.72 15.93
CA GLY A 123 11.00 3.79 16.76
C GLY A 123 11.16 2.34 16.28
N LEU A 124 10.11 1.55 16.48
CA LEU A 124 9.99 0.20 15.91
C LEU A 124 10.13 0.26 14.39
N GLU A 125 10.65 -0.81 13.79
CA GLU A 125 10.76 -0.91 12.34
C GLU A 125 9.40 -0.69 11.66
N LYS A 126 9.37 0.20 10.68
CA LYS A 126 8.19 0.49 9.87
C LYS A 126 8.55 0.59 8.40
N PRO A 127 7.62 0.22 7.50
CA PRO A 127 7.80 0.48 6.07
C PRO A 127 7.87 1.98 5.80
N ALA A 128 8.43 2.35 4.65
CA ALA A 128 8.50 3.75 4.22
C ALA A 128 7.13 4.45 4.21
N CYS A 129 6.09 3.72 3.84
CA CYS A 129 4.69 4.17 3.99
C CYS A 129 3.73 2.99 4.05
N GLU A 130 2.56 3.22 4.65
CA GLU A 130 1.51 2.24 4.81
C GLU A 130 0.15 2.80 4.40
N LEU A 131 -0.64 2.00 3.67
CA LEU A 131 -2.04 2.29 3.42
C LEU A 131 -2.82 2.21 4.73
N LYS A 132 -3.42 3.32 5.15
CA LYS A 132 -4.20 3.39 6.39
C LYS A 132 -5.69 3.56 6.16
N ALA A 133 -6.08 4.11 5.01
CA ALA A 133 -7.48 4.22 4.64
C ALA A 133 -7.65 4.29 3.12
N PHE A 134 -8.83 3.97 2.64
CA PHE A 134 -9.22 4.16 1.25
C PHE A 134 -10.71 4.46 1.16
N ALA A 135 -11.11 5.17 0.12
CA ALA A 135 -12.49 5.45 -0.20
C ALA A 135 -12.69 5.57 -1.71
N LYS A 136 -13.89 5.25 -2.17
CA LYS A 136 -14.27 5.40 -3.57
C LYS A 136 -15.28 6.52 -3.72
N THR A 137 -15.10 7.40 -4.71
CA THR A 137 -16.06 8.46 -5.01
C THR A 137 -17.39 7.89 -5.50
N LYS A 138 -18.46 8.67 -5.38
CA LYS A 138 -19.65 8.47 -6.22
C LYS A 138 -19.29 8.56 -7.70
N LEU A 139 -20.23 8.27 -8.58
CA LEU A 139 -20.04 8.52 -10.01
C LEU A 139 -19.98 10.04 -10.25
N LEU A 140 -18.83 10.55 -10.65
CA LEU A 140 -18.61 11.96 -10.94
C LEU A 140 -18.76 12.22 -12.42
N GLN A 141 -19.66 13.14 -12.79
CA GLN A 141 -19.76 13.66 -14.14
C GLN A 141 -18.54 14.53 -14.48
N PRO A 142 -18.23 14.79 -15.76
CA PRO A 142 -17.20 15.75 -16.16
C PRO A 142 -17.36 17.09 -15.43
N GLY A 143 -16.31 17.55 -14.75
CA GLY A 143 -16.29 18.78 -13.95
C GLY A 143 -16.84 18.63 -12.52
N GLU A 144 -17.52 17.54 -12.19
CA GLU A 144 -18.03 17.29 -10.84
C GLU A 144 -16.92 16.93 -9.86
N SER A 145 -17.12 17.28 -8.59
CA SER A 145 -16.19 16.96 -7.52
C SER A 145 -16.87 16.42 -6.27
N GLU A 146 -16.11 15.72 -5.45
CA GLU A 146 -16.52 15.20 -4.16
C GLU A 146 -15.38 15.38 -3.14
N ILE A 147 -15.75 15.61 -1.89
CA ILE A 147 -14.78 15.64 -0.78
C ILE A 147 -14.86 14.30 -0.06
N LEU A 148 -13.77 13.56 -0.07
CA LEU A 148 -13.62 12.35 0.71
C LEU A 148 -13.01 12.66 2.07
N ILE A 149 -13.50 11.97 3.09
CA ILE A 149 -13.08 12.15 4.48
C ILE A 149 -12.60 10.81 5.02
N PHE A 150 -11.42 10.83 5.65
CA PHE A 150 -10.77 9.68 6.25
C PHE A 150 -10.54 9.94 7.74
N ASN A 151 -10.81 8.94 8.56
CA ASN A 151 -10.47 8.96 9.97
C ASN A 151 -9.43 7.87 10.22
N VAL A 152 -8.31 8.25 10.81
CA VAL A 152 -7.21 7.35 11.16
C VAL A 152 -6.98 7.48 12.66
N SER A 153 -7.12 6.38 13.36
CA SER A 153 -6.96 6.35 14.82
C SER A 153 -5.48 6.17 15.22
N ASP A 154 -5.15 6.46 16.48
CA ASP A 154 -3.82 6.18 17.02
C ASP A 154 -3.49 4.68 16.94
N TYR A 155 -4.51 3.82 17.07
CA TYR A 155 -4.32 2.37 16.92
C TYR A 155 -3.92 1.99 15.49
N ASP A 156 -4.48 2.63 14.47
CA ASP A 156 -4.09 2.41 13.07
C ASP A 156 -2.63 2.80 12.81
N LEU A 157 -2.09 3.71 13.60
CA LEU A 157 -0.71 4.19 13.51
C LEU A 157 0.26 3.38 14.39
N ALA A 158 -0.26 2.58 15.31
CA ALA A 158 0.54 1.82 16.25
C ALA A 158 1.21 0.60 15.61
N SER A 159 2.29 0.16 16.23
CA SER A 159 2.92 -1.14 16.01
C SER A 159 3.00 -1.88 17.34
N PHE A 160 2.92 -3.20 17.28
CA PHE A 160 3.06 -4.01 18.50
C PHE A 160 4.54 -4.09 18.87
N ASP A 161 4.86 -3.73 20.10
CA ASP A 161 6.18 -3.85 20.67
C ASP A 161 6.24 -5.11 21.57
N GLU A 162 6.97 -6.10 21.10
CA GLU A 162 7.09 -7.40 21.79
C GLU A 162 7.81 -7.27 23.12
N SER A 163 8.70 -6.29 23.28
CA SER A 163 9.47 -6.10 24.51
C SER A 163 8.62 -5.65 25.69
N ILE A 164 7.59 -4.87 25.43
CA ILE A 164 6.64 -4.37 26.45
C ILE A 164 5.24 -4.94 26.29
N GLN A 165 5.03 -5.85 25.32
CA GLN A 165 3.75 -6.52 25.03
C GLN A 165 2.60 -5.53 24.83
N SER A 166 2.84 -4.45 24.09
CA SER A 166 1.85 -3.37 23.94
C SER A 166 1.90 -2.73 22.55
N TRP A 167 0.79 -2.12 22.14
CA TRP A 167 0.70 -1.31 20.95
C TRP A 167 1.23 0.10 21.21
N VAL A 168 2.19 0.53 20.39
CA VAL A 168 2.88 1.82 20.55
C VAL A 168 2.81 2.61 19.26
N SER A 169 2.39 3.87 19.34
CA SER A 169 2.52 4.84 18.26
C SER A 169 3.76 5.72 18.49
N ALA A 170 4.58 5.88 17.45
CA ALA A 170 5.76 6.71 17.53
C ALA A 170 5.38 8.19 17.69
N LYS A 171 6.06 8.92 18.57
CA LYS A 171 5.92 10.37 18.66
C LYS A 171 6.71 11.04 17.54
N GLY A 172 6.12 12.03 16.87
CA GLY A 172 6.83 12.77 15.83
C GLY A 172 5.93 13.22 14.68
N LYS A 173 6.57 13.59 13.58
CA LYS A 173 5.90 14.09 12.38
C LYS A 173 5.51 12.92 11.48
N TYR A 174 4.24 12.73 11.28
CA TYR A 174 3.68 11.82 10.28
C TYR A 174 3.48 12.54 8.95
N ILE A 175 3.77 11.87 7.84
CA ILE A 175 3.51 12.39 6.50
C ILE A 175 2.31 11.63 5.94
N VAL A 176 1.30 12.38 5.50
CA VAL A 176 0.10 11.83 4.87
C VAL A 176 0.16 12.11 3.38
N LYS A 177 -0.06 11.08 2.57
CA LYS A 177 -0.17 11.16 1.12
C LYS A 177 -1.52 10.64 0.66
N PHE A 178 -2.06 11.24 -0.39
CA PHE A 178 -3.22 10.75 -1.09
C PHE A 178 -2.83 10.41 -2.52
N GLY A 179 -3.37 9.33 -3.03
CA GLY A 179 -3.14 8.91 -4.40
C GLY A 179 -4.15 7.89 -4.86
N ALA A 180 -4.14 7.62 -6.13
CA ALA A 180 -4.85 6.51 -6.73
C ALA A 180 -3.98 5.25 -6.71
N SER A 181 -2.67 5.43 -6.62
CA SER A 181 -1.67 4.40 -6.40
C SER A 181 -0.64 4.85 -5.36
N ILE A 182 0.29 3.97 -5.01
CA ILE A 182 1.33 4.31 -4.04
C ILE A 182 2.41 5.25 -4.59
N GLU A 183 2.50 5.37 -5.90
CA GLU A 183 3.50 6.21 -6.59
C GLU A 183 2.97 7.61 -6.94
N ASP A 184 1.67 7.88 -6.75
CA ASP A 184 1.02 9.18 -7.02
C ASP A 184 1.37 10.26 -5.99
#